data_6db86900f8d316ac64c7af671cad05f1
#
_entry.id   6db86900f8d316ac64c7af671cad05f1
#
_cell.length_a   1.000
_cell.length_b   1.000
_cell.length_c   1.000
_cell.angle_alpha   90.00
_cell.angle_beta   90.00
_cell.angle_gamma   90.00
#
_symmetry.space_group_name_H-M   'P 1'
#
loop_
_entity.id
_entity.type
_entity.pdbx_description
1 polymer ?
#
loop_
_entity_poly.entity_id
_entity_poly.type
_entity_poly.pdbx_seq_one_letter_code
_entity_poly.pdbx_strand_id
1 'polypeptide(L)'
;ENTISPQISTILNQILNEKLSENVKNLYLKGKIFELLGLFFNESNELDIEQCPFLADEKNVVKIKMAKEIIIKRMSDPPSLKELSAEVDISLKNLKEGFKEIYGYTVYGFLLEYKMNIASKMLSTKNYNVNEVADHIGYSTSSHFINAFKNRFGTCLLYTSPSPRDSRK
;
A
#
# COMPACT_ATOMS: atom_id res chain seq x y z
N GLU A 1 -11.02 9.77 -19.54
CA GLU A 1 -10.13 9.17 -20.57
C GLU A 1 -8.70 9.51 -20.18
N ASN A 2 -7.95 8.51 -19.74
CA ASN A 2 -6.52 8.68 -19.44
C ASN A 2 -5.77 8.86 -20.76
N THR A 3 -5.46 10.09 -21.11
CA THR A 3 -4.60 10.39 -22.26
C THR A 3 -3.16 10.07 -21.91
N ILE A 4 -2.56 9.14 -22.65
CA ILE A 4 -1.13 8.81 -22.51
C ILE A 4 -0.30 10.07 -22.83
N SER A 5 0.64 10.41 -21.93
CA SER A 5 1.50 11.58 -22.12
C SER A 5 2.29 11.47 -23.44
N PRO A 6 2.55 12.59 -24.14
CA PRO A 6 3.32 12.59 -25.39
C PRO A 6 4.72 11.96 -25.24
N GLN A 7 5.34 12.12 -24.08
CA GLN A 7 6.64 11.54 -23.75
C GLN A 7 6.58 10.02 -23.67
N ILE A 8 5.60 9.47 -22.97
CA ILE A 8 5.37 8.02 -22.90
C ILE A 8 5.08 7.44 -24.28
N SER A 9 4.23 8.12 -25.06
CA SER A 9 3.91 7.72 -26.44
C SER A 9 5.17 7.66 -27.33
N THR A 10 6.08 8.62 -27.19
CA THR A 10 7.35 8.64 -27.92
C THR A 10 8.23 7.44 -27.56
N ILE A 11 8.37 7.11 -26.28
CA ILE A 11 9.19 5.97 -25.83
C ILE A 11 8.59 4.64 -26.32
N LEU A 12 7.27 4.49 -26.27
CA LEU A 12 6.59 3.30 -26.79
C LEU A 12 6.84 3.13 -28.29
N ASN A 13 6.77 4.22 -29.07
CA ASN A 13 7.09 4.18 -30.48
C ASN A 13 8.53 3.82 -30.76
N GLN A 14 9.48 4.27 -29.96
CA GLN A 14 10.89 3.89 -30.06
C GLN A 14 11.08 2.38 -29.80
N ILE A 15 10.45 1.84 -28.75
CA ILE A 15 10.50 0.40 -28.43
C ILE A 15 9.95 -0.45 -29.59
N LEU A 16 8.88 -0.01 -30.23
CA LEU A 16 8.20 -0.77 -31.27
C LEU A 16 8.88 -0.72 -32.64
N ASN A 17 9.58 0.39 -32.96
CA ASN A 17 10.07 0.66 -34.30
C ASN A 17 11.59 0.53 -34.44
N GLU A 18 12.36 0.41 -33.34
CA GLU A 18 13.82 0.33 -33.38
C GLU A 18 14.27 -1.06 -33.84
N LYS A 19 15.11 -1.10 -34.87
CA LYS A 19 15.74 -2.32 -35.39
C LYS A 19 17.13 -2.45 -34.77
N LEU A 20 17.24 -3.19 -33.68
CA LEU A 20 18.51 -3.41 -32.98
C LEU A 20 19.01 -4.85 -33.15
N SER A 21 20.33 -5.02 -33.11
CA SER A 21 20.92 -6.36 -33.04
C SER A 21 20.54 -7.05 -31.72
N GLU A 22 20.39 -8.37 -31.74
CA GLU A 22 19.95 -9.16 -30.54
C GLU A 22 20.82 -8.92 -29.31
N ASN A 23 22.15 -8.69 -29.51
CA ASN A 23 23.10 -8.46 -28.42
C ASN A 23 22.87 -7.15 -27.65
N VAL A 24 22.27 -6.13 -28.30
CA VAL A 24 22.02 -4.81 -27.69
C VAL A 24 20.58 -4.62 -27.29
N LYS A 25 19.67 -5.37 -27.91
CA LYS A 25 18.23 -5.26 -27.74
C LYS A 25 17.80 -5.36 -26.26
N ASN A 26 18.34 -6.34 -25.54
CA ASN A 26 18.01 -6.53 -24.11
C ASN A 26 18.45 -5.34 -23.24
N LEU A 27 19.61 -4.76 -23.52
CA LEU A 27 20.11 -3.59 -22.79
C LEU A 27 19.26 -2.35 -23.10
N TYR A 28 18.96 -2.15 -24.38
CA TYR A 28 18.10 -1.06 -24.85
C TYR A 28 16.70 -1.12 -24.22
N LEU A 29 16.04 -2.30 -24.25
CA LEU A 29 14.73 -2.49 -23.64
C LEU A 29 14.73 -2.21 -22.14
N LYS A 30 15.76 -2.68 -21.43
CA LYS A 30 15.90 -2.35 -19.99
C LYS A 30 16.02 -0.85 -19.76
N GLY A 31 16.83 -0.15 -20.56
CA GLY A 31 16.96 1.31 -20.47
C GLY A 31 15.63 2.02 -20.71
N LYS A 32 14.87 1.62 -21.72
CA LYS A 32 13.56 2.20 -22.04
C LYS A 32 12.51 1.89 -20.96
N ILE A 33 12.57 0.71 -20.33
CA ILE A 33 11.71 0.38 -19.19
C ILE A 33 12.00 1.30 -18.00
N PHE A 34 13.29 1.53 -17.68
CA PHE A 34 13.67 2.45 -16.61
C PHE A 34 13.24 3.91 -16.92
N GLU A 35 13.36 4.34 -18.17
CA GLU A 35 12.90 5.66 -18.60
C GLU A 35 11.38 5.80 -18.46
N LEU A 36 10.59 4.79 -18.88
CA LEU A 36 9.14 4.75 -18.67
C LEU A 36 8.76 4.77 -17.19
N LEU A 37 9.44 3.99 -16.35
CA LEU A 37 9.22 3.99 -14.92
C LEU A 37 9.56 5.34 -14.30
N GLY A 38 10.65 5.98 -14.72
CA GLY A 38 11.03 7.32 -14.28
C GLY A 38 9.96 8.36 -14.60
N LEU A 39 9.41 8.37 -15.83
CA LEU A 39 8.32 9.27 -16.22
C LEU A 39 7.02 8.94 -15.46
N PHE A 40 6.66 7.67 -15.35
CA PHE A 40 5.45 7.26 -14.64
C PHE A 40 5.49 7.67 -13.16
N PHE A 41 6.61 7.48 -12.49
CA PHE A 41 6.77 7.91 -11.10
C PHE A 41 6.93 9.41 -10.95
N ASN A 42 7.45 10.11 -11.96
CA ASN A 42 7.52 11.57 -11.95
C ASN A 42 6.12 12.19 -12.11
N GLU A 43 5.31 11.69 -13.05
CA GLU A 43 3.91 12.12 -13.21
C GLU A 43 3.06 11.80 -11.96
N SER A 44 3.34 10.67 -11.28
CA SER A 44 2.65 10.33 -10.03
C SER A 44 3.12 11.12 -8.82
N ASN A 45 4.26 11.83 -8.89
CA ASN A 45 4.76 12.69 -7.83
C ASN A 45 4.27 14.14 -7.92
N GLU A 46 3.70 14.56 -9.02
CA GLU A 46 2.81 15.71 -9.03
C GLU A 46 1.49 15.26 -8.40
N LEU A 47 1.49 15.13 -7.07
CA LEU A 47 0.26 15.21 -6.28
C LEU A 47 -0.47 16.42 -6.82
N ASP A 48 -1.64 16.20 -7.40
CA ASP A 48 -2.50 17.25 -7.93
C ASP A 48 -2.93 18.13 -6.76
N ILE A 49 -2.02 19.02 -6.34
CA ILE A 49 -2.19 19.96 -5.23
C ILE A 49 -3.40 20.85 -5.50
N GLU A 50 -3.79 20.98 -6.79
CA GLU A 50 -4.99 21.68 -7.21
C GLU A 50 -6.29 20.97 -6.76
N GLN A 51 -6.26 19.64 -6.56
CA GLN A 51 -7.47 18.90 -6.14
C GLN A 51 -7.75 18.99 -4.64
N CYS A 52 -6.76 19.27 -3.81
CA CYS A 52 -6.95 19.42 -2.37
C CYS A 52 -6.20 20.66 -1.83
N PRO A 53 -6.85 21.85 -1.82
CA PRO A 53 -6.24 23.09 -1.34
C PRO A 53 -5.67 22.99 0.09
N PHE A 54 -6.20 22.06 0.90
CA PHE A 54 -5.69 21.76 2.24
C PHE A 54 -4.23 21.25 2.22
N LEU A 55 -3.83 20.50 1.19
CA LEU A 55 -2.47 19.96 1.07
C LEU A 55 -1.45 20.95 0.49
N ALA A 56 -1.89 22.11 0.02
CA ALA A 56 -1.00 23.18 -0.43
C ALA A 56 -0.14 23.74 0.72
N ASP A 57 -0.58 23.58 1.98
CA ASP A 57 0.20 23.92 3.17
C ASP A 57 0.98 22.68 3.66
N GLU A 58 2.31 22.76 3.62
CA GLU A 58 3.21 21.71 4.12
C GLU A 58 2.91 21.27 5.56
N LYS A 59 2.42 22.17 6.40
CA LYS A 59 2.02 21.86 7.78
C LYS A 59 0.89 20.83 7.81
N ASN A 60 -0.03 20.93 6.87
CA ASN A 60 -1.13 19.98 6.76
C ASN A 60 -0.66 18.60 6.30
N VAL A 61 0.30 18.55 5.38
CA VAL A 61 0.93 17.30 4.94
C VAL A 61 1.64 16.62 6.13
N VAL A 62 2.34 17.39 6.94
CA VAL A 62 2.99 16.87 8.17
C VAL A 62 1.95 16.30 9.13
N LYS A 63 0.82 16.97 9.35
CA LYS A 63 -0.25 16.49 10.22
C LYS A 63 -0.87 15.17 9.70
N ILE A 64 -1.05 15.02 8.40
CA ILE A 64 -1.51 13.75 7.80
C ILE A 64 -0.46 12.63 7.99
N LYS A 65 0.83 12.93 7.84
CA LYS A 65 1.89 11.97 8.14
C LYS A 65 1.89 11.55 9.60
N MET A 66 1.69 12.50 10.54
CA MET A 66 1.53 12.19 11.96
C MET A 66 0.34 11.29 12.23
N ALA A 67 -0.81 11.53 11.58
CA ALA A 67 -1.99 10.68 11.69
C ALA A 67 -1.69 9.23 11.27
N LYS A 68 -0.91 9.04 10.20
CA LYS A 68 -0.46 7.71 9.78
C LYS A 68 0.41 7.04 10.86
N GLU A 69 1.37 7.74 11.41
CA GLU A 69 2.25 7.19 12.46
C GLU A 69 1.46 6.77 13.70
N ILE A 70 0.48 7.58 14.13
CA ILE A 70 -0.38 7.29 15.27
C ILE A 70 -1.18 6.01 15.03
N ILE A 71 -1.81 5.88 13.85
CA ILE A 71 -2.66 4.71 13.56
C ILE A 71 -1.85 3.42 13.39
N ILE A 72 -0.63 3.51 12.87
CA ILE A 72 0.31 2.37 12.82
C ILE A 72 0.75 1.97 14.23
N LYS A 73 1.13 2.95 15.06
CA LYS A 73 1.60 2.70 16.43
C LYS A 73 0.51 2.05 17.29
N ARG A 74 -0.74 2.43 17.07
CA ARG A 74 -1.90 1.90 17.79
C ARG A 74 -2.72 0.93 16.94
N MET A 75 -2.06 0.14 16.08
CA MET A 75 -2.77 -0.72 15.13
C MET A 75 -3.68 -1.75 15.78
N SER A 76 -3.37 -2.23 16.99
CA SER A 76 -4.19 -3.21 17.72
C SER A 76 -5.46 -2.59 18.30
N ASP A 77 -5.39 -1.33 18.71
CA ASP A 77 -6.51 -0.54 19.25
C ASP A 77 -6.48 0.87 18.64
N PRO A 78 -6.90 1.00 17.36
CA PRO A 78 -6.78 2.26 16.64
C PRO A 78 -7.80 3.30 17.15
N PRO A 79 -7.39 4.57 17.27
CA PRO A 79 -8.29 5.64 17.67
C PRO A 79 -9.40 5.84 16.64
N SER A 80 -10.54 6.32 17.07
CA SER A 80 -11.60 6.77 16.16
C SER A 80 -11.12 7.91 15.27
N LEU A 81 -11.76 8.10 14.11
CA LEU A 81 -11.39 9.22 13.21
C LEU A 81 -11.56 10.59 13.87
N LYS A 82 -12.48 10.72 14.84
CA LYS A 82 -12.67 11.97 15.58
C LYS A 82 -11.51 12.21 16.54
N GLU A 83 -11.11 11.21 17.30
CA GLU A 83 -9.95 11.28 18.18
C GLU A 83 -8.67 11.55 17.40
N LEU A 84 -8.45 10.82 16.31
CA LEU A 84 -7.29 11.00 15.44
C LEU A 84 -7.23 12.42 14.87
N SER A 85 -8.37 12.97 14.40
CA SER A 85 -8.41 14.32 13.85
C SER A 85 -8.14 15.39 14.93
N ALA A 86 -8.62 15.19 16.15
CA ALA A 86 -8.34 16.06 17.28
C ALA A 86 -6.86 15.97 17.70
N GLU A 87 -6.28 14.77 17.73
CA GLU A 87 -4.89 14.56 18.15
C GLU A 87 -3.88 15.23 17.18
N VAL A 88 -4.20 15.25 15.88
CA VAL A 88 -3.34 15.95 14.87
C VAL A 88 -3.80 17.37 14.55
N ASP A 89 -4.81 17.88 15.26
CA ASP A 89 -5.32 19.25 15.12
C ASP A 89 -5.71 19.60 13.67
N ILE A 90 -6.60 18.78 13.08
CA ILE A 90 -7.24 19.04 11.78
C ILE A 90 -8.71 18.66 11.81
N SER A 91 -9.50 19.21 10.88
CA SER A 91 -10.91 18.81 10.78
C SER A 91 -11.04 17.36 10.31
N LEU A 92 -12.13 16.70 10.73
CA LEU A 92 -12.43 15.34 10.30
C LEU A 92 -12.53 15.20 8.76
N LYS A 93 -13.05 16.25 8.10
CA LYS A 93 -13.13 16.31 6.63
C LYS A 93 -11.72 16.31 6.03
N ASN A 94 -10.88 17.23 6.48
CA ASN A 94 -9.50 17.38 5.98
C ASN A 94 -8.64 16.13 6.25
N LEU A 95 -8.85 15.45 7.40
CA LEU A 95 -8.21 14.17 7.69
C LEU A 95 -8.56 13.12 6.63
N LYS A 96 -9.84 12.95 6.33
CA LYS A 96 -10.32 11.94 5.35
C LYS A 96 -9.82 12.23 3.94
N GLU A 97 -9.98 13.47 3.49
CA GLU A 97 -9.61 13.90 2.15
C GLU A 97 -8.08 13.88 1.98
N GLY A 98 -7.34 14.54 2.87
CA GLY A 98 -5.89 14.60 2.80
C GLY A 98 -5.22 13.23 2.94
N PHE A 99 -5.77 12.34 3.78
CA PHE A 99 -5.24 11.00 3.91
C PHE A 99 -5.45 10.17 2.63
N LYS A 100 -6.62 10.31 1.99
CA LYS A 100 -6.93 9.64 0.72
C LYS A 100 -6.07 10.18 -0.42
N GLU A 101 -5.84 11.49 -0.49
CA GLU A 101 -4.98 12.11 -1.51
C GLU A 101 -3.52 11.66 -1.38
N ILE A 102 -2.96 11.66 -0.16
CA ILE A 102 -1.55 11.31 0.05
C ILE A 102 -1.29 9.82 -0.10
N TYR A 103 -2.20 8.97 0.42
CA TYR A 103 -1.95 7.52 0.50
C TYR A 103 -2.83 6.68 -0.43
N GLY A 104 -3.80 7.27 -1.14
CA GLY A 104 -4.72 6.56 -2.02
C GLY A 104 -5.79 5.72 -1.31
N TYR A 105 -5.80 5.71 0.02
CA TYR A 105 -6.69 4.89 0.86
C TYR A 105 -7.40 5.75 1.90
N THR A 106 -8.55 5.27 2.36
CA THR A 106 -9.11 5.79 3.62
C THR A 106 -8.20 5.41 4.79
N VAL A 107 -8.29 6.13 5.91
CA VAL A 107 -7.45 5.89 7.10
C VAL A 107 -7.51 4.41 7.54
N TYR A 108 -8.70 3.84 7.68
CA TYR A 108 -8.84 2.43 8.06
C TYR A 108 -8.55 1.45 6.91
N GLY A 109 -8.76 1.85 5.65
CA GLY A 109 -8.34 1.07 4.50
C GLY A 109 -6.82 0.90 4.47
N PHE A 110 -6.08 1.99 4.72
CA PHE A 110 -4.63 1.94 4.86
C PHE A 110 -4.19 1.04 6.02
N LEU A 111 -4.84 1.17 7.19
CA LEU A 111 -4.52 0.33 8.35
C LEU A 111 -4.76 -1.16 8.04
N LEU A 112 -5.83 -1.50 7.35
CA LEU A 112 -6.13 -2.87 6.93
C LEU A 112 -5.02 -3.41 6.02
N GLU A 113 -4.63 -2.65 4.99
CA GLU A 113 -3.53 -3.02 4.08
C GLU A 113 -2.22 -3.22 4.84
N TYR A 114 -1.91 -2.32 5.77
CA TYR A 114 -0.72 -2.39 6.59
C TYR A 114 -0.70 -3.66 7.47
N LYS A 115 -1.83 -3.96 8.17
CA LYS A 115 -2.00 -5.18 8.96
C LYS A 115 -1.83 -6.44 8.12
N MET A 116 -2.45 -6.49 6.94
CA MET A 116 -2.38 -7.65 6.05
C MET A 116 -0.95 -7.87 5.53
N ASN A 117 -0.22 -6.82 5.23
CA ASN A 117 1.17 -6.90 4.80
C ASN A 117 2.10 -7.41 5.92
N ILE A 118 1.90 -6.98 7.17
CA ILE A 118 2.63 -7.51 8.33
C ILE A 118 2.29 -9.00 8.52
N ALA A 119 1.01 -9.35 8.51
CA ALA A 119 0.56 -10.72 8.66
C ALA A 119 1.18 -11.65 7.61
N SER A 120 1.20 -11.23 6.35
CA SER A 120 1.82 -11.98 5.26
C SER A 120 3.32 -12.23 5.51
N LYS A 121 4.03 -11.20 5.98
CA LYS A 121 5.46 -11.33 6.33
C LYS A 121 5.67 -12.29 7.50
N MET A 122 4.89 -12.17 8.58
CA MET A 122 5.00 -13.05 9.74
C MET A 122 4.73 -14.52 9.38
N LEU A 123 3.68 -14.77 8.60
CA LEU A 123 3.32 -16.12 8.15
C LEU A 123 4.38 -16.73 7.22
N SER A 124 5.03 -15.92 6.39
CA SER A 124 6.08 -16.40 5.48
C SER A 124 7.35 -16.84 6.21
N THR A 125 7.63 -16.34 7.41
CA THR A 125 8.77 -16.77 8.23
C THR A 125 8.55 -18.14 8.87
N LYS A 126 7.32 -18.69 8.87
CA LYS A 126 6.90 -19.94 9.52
C LYS A 126 7.18 -20.02 11.02
N ASN A 127 7.52 -18.90 11.66
CA ASN A 127 7.81 -18.83 13.10
C ASN A 127 6.56 -18.53 13.94
N TYR A 128 5.47 -18.14 13.28
CA TYR A 128 4.23 -17.73 13.94
C TYR A 128 3.06 -18.55 13.41
N ASN A 129 2.18 -18.96 14.30
CA ASN A 129 0.91 -19.58 13.92
C ASN A 129 -0.15 -18.50 13.63
N VAL A 130 -1.27 -18.93 13.01
CA VAL A 130 -2.33 -18.00 12.59
C VAL A 130 -2.95 -17.23 13.76
N ASN A 131 -3.06 -17.87 14.95
CA ASN A 131 -3.62 -17.22 16.14
C ASN A 131 -2.67 -16.13 16.67
N GLU A 132 -1.38 -16.43 16.77
CA GLU A 132 -0.36 -15.47 17.19
C GLU A 132 -0.30 -14.26 16.26
N VAL A 133 -0.41 -14.48 14.95
CA VAL A 133 -0.46 -13.37 13.98
C VAL A 133 -1.72 -12.54 14.16
N ALA A 134 -2.89 -13.19 14.33
CA ALA A 134 -4.16 -12.48 14.55
C ALA A 134 -4.09 -11.58 15.79
N ASP A 135 -3.57 -12.12 16.91
CA ASP A 135 -3.41 -11.36 18.15
C ASP A 135 -2.42 -10.20 17.98
N HIS A 136 -1.29 -10.44 17.32
CA HIS A 136 -0.26 -9.42 17.09
C HIS A 136 -0.78 -8.21 16.33
N ILE A 137 -1.61 -8.43 15.32
CA ILE A 137 -2.19 -7.35 14.48
C ILE A 137 -3.52 -6.81 15.04
N GLY A 138 -3.95 -7.29 16.23
CA GLY A 138 -5.11 -6.79 16.96
C GLY A 138 -6.45 -7.24 16.38
N TYR A 139 -6.57 -8.50 15.97
CA TYR A 139 -7.86 -9.13 15.68
C TYR A 139 -8.37 -9.86 16.93
N SER A 140 -9.61 -9.62 17.28
CA SER A 140 -10.25 -10.28 18.44
C SER A 140 -10.44 -11.78 18.26
N THR A 141 -10.49 -12.27 17.02
CA THR A 141 -10.60 -13.69 16.67
C THR A 141 -9.83 -14.03 15.41
N SER A 142 -9.21 -15.21 15.39
CA SER A 142 -8.53 -15.72 14.20
C SER A 142 -9.45 -15.90 13.00
N SER A 143 -10.74 -16.20 13.22
CA SER A 143 -11.72 -16.35 12.15
C SER A 143 -11.94 -15.05 11.38
N HIS A 144 -12.03 -13.92 12.08
CA HIS A 144 -12.13 -12.60 11.45
C HIS A 144 -10.86 -12.25 10.65
N PHE A 145 -9.70 -12.55 11.22
CA PHE A 145 -8.42 -12.39 10.52
C PHE A 145 -8.33 -13.25 9.26
N ILE A 146 -8.64 -14.56 9.34
CA ILE A 146 -8.60 -15.49 8.20
C ILE A 146 -9.50 -14.99 7.06
N ASN A 147 -10.71 -14.52 7.37
CA ASN A 147 -11.61 -13.97 6.38
C ASN A 147 -11.06 -12.70 5.72
N ALA A 148 -10.51 -11.77 6.52
CA ALA A 148 -9.90 -10.55 6.00
C ALA A 148 -8.69 -10.86 5.10
N PHE A 149 -7.84 -11.79 5.53
CA PHE A 149 -6.67 -12.22 4.77
C PHE A 149 -7.06 -12.91 3.45
N LYS A 150 -8.04 -13.81 3.49
CA LYS A 150 -8.58 -14.46 2.28
C LYS A 150 -9.16 -13.45 1.29
N ASN A 151 -9.92 -12.47 1.78
CA ASN A 151 -10.49 -11.41 0.94
C ASN A 151 -9.40 -10.56 0.27
N ARG A 152 -8.28 -10.35 0.94
CA ARG A 152 -7.18 -9.53 0.41
C ARG A 152 -6.26 -10.28 -0.55
N PHE A 153 -5.90 -11.52 -0.25
CA PHE A 153 -4.90 -12.28 -1.01
C PHE A 153 -5.47 -13.44 -1.85
N GLY A 154 -6.78 -13.71 -1.76
CA GLY A 154 -7.43 -14.78 -2.51
C GLY A 154 -7.05 -16.21 -2.03
N THR A 155 -6.11 -16.32 -1.08
CA THR A 155 -5.58 -17.60 -0.57
C THR A 155 -6.09 -17.92 0.82
N CYS A 156 -6.44 -19.20 1.04
CA CYS A 156 -6.85 -19.69 2.36
C CYS A 156 -5.60 -20.08 3.17
N LEU A 157 -5.43 -19.48 4.36
CA LEU A 157 -4.30 -19.73 5.28
C LEU A 157 -4.23 -21.20 5.78
N LEU A 158 -5.28 -21.99 5.59
CA LEU A 158 -5.31 -23.40 6.01
C LEU A 158 -4.31 -24.29 5.26
N TYR A 159 -3.80 -23.85 4.11
CA TYR A 159 -2.82 -24.60 3.31
C TYR A 159 -1.36 -24.23 3.63
N THR A 160 -1.10 -23.22 4.46
CA THR A 160 0.26 -22.75 4.77
C THR A 160 0.79 -23.20 6.13
N SER A 161 -0.06 -23.79 6.98
CA SER A 161 0.37 -24.37 8.26
C SER A 161 0.35 -25.90 8.19
N PRO A 162 1.48 -26.58 8.49
CA PRO A 162 1.44 -28.02 8.71
C PRO A 162 0.52 -28.30 9.90
N SER A 163 -0.48 -29.15 9.70
CA SER A 163 -1.41 -29.57 10.74
C SER A 163 -0.65 -30.22 11.89
N PRO A 164 -0.95 -29.87 13.17
CA PRO A 164 -0.31 -30.52 14.33
C PRO A 164 -0.63 -32.03 14.49
N ARG A 165 -1.35 -32.63 13.55
CA ARG A 165 -1.78 -34.03 13.61
C ARG A 165 -0.77 -35.03 13.05
N ASP A 166 0.31 -34.61 12.40
CA ASP A 166 1.28 -35.52 11.78
C ASP A 166 2.51 -35.83 12.64
N SER A 167 2.53 -35.43 13.90
CA SER A 167 3.63 -35.75 14.82
C SER A 167 3.31 -36.89 15.80
N ARG A 168 2.54 -37.92 15.35
CA ARG A 168 2.42 -39.20 16.04
C ARG A 168 2.73 -40.33 15.09
N LYS A 169 4.02 -40.55 14.86
CA LYS A 169 4.56 -41.90 14.63
C LYS A 169 5.92 -42.00 15.24
#